data_61b46823cfd81435434aed797a7da0ee
#
_entry.id   61b46823cfd81435434aed797a7da0ee
#
_cell.length_a   1.000
_cell.length_b   1.000
_cell.length_c   1.000
_cell.angle_alpha   90.00
_cell.angle_beta   90.00
_cell.angle_gamma   90.00
#
_symmetry.space_group_name_H-M   'P 1'
#
loop_
_entity.id
_entity.type
_entity.pdbx_description
1 polymer ?
#
loop_
_entity_poly.entity_id
_entity_poly.type
_entity_poly.pdbx_seq_one_letter_code
_entity_poly.pdbx_strand_id
1 'polypeptide(L)'
;SCVITAQNALKDYPYTDYREELSILVLRARHEMAIYSVEDKKMDRYRETIDEYYAFKNEFPESKYLKEAEKIFNESQKVIKD
;
A
#
# COMPACT_ATOMS: atom_id res chain seq x y z
N SER A 1 -25.36 -7.65 22.75
CA SER A 1 -24.35 -6.96 23.49
C SER A 1 -23.55 -6.01 22.60
N CYS A 2 -22.85 -5.09 23.21
CA CYS A 2 -22.10 -4.11 22.48
C CYS A 2 -20.98 -4.75 21.64
N VAL A 3 -20.36 -5.78 22.19
CA VAL A 3 -19.28 -6.44 21.51
C VAL A 3 -19.77 -7.10 20.21
N ILE A 4 -20.89 -7.77 20.31
CA ILE A 4 -21.45 -8.42 19.14
C ILE A 4 -21.85 -7.38 18.09
N THR A 5 -22.43 -6.30 18.53
CA THR A 5 -22.82 -5.23 17.61
C THR A 5 -21.59 -4.66 16.90
N ALA A 6 -20.53 -4.43 17.65
CA ALA A 6 -19.31 -3.89 17.07
C ALA A 6 -18.72 -4.86 16.06
N GLN A 7 -18.74 -6.15 16.38
CA GLN A 7 -18.24 -7.16 15.46
C GLN A 7 -19.06 -7.21 14.19
N ASN A 8 -20.37 -7.07 14.32
CA ASN A 8 -21.22 -7.06 13.14
C ASN A 8 -20.95 -5.86 12.26
N ALA A 9 -20.73 -4.71 12.89
CA ALA A 9 -20.38 -3.51 12.15
C ALA A 9 -19.10 -3.70 11.38
N LEU A 10 -18.10 -4.27 12.03
CA LEU A 10 -16.85 -4.55 11.35
C LEU A 10 -17.03 -5.55 10.22
N LYS A 11 -17.91 -6.49 10.43
CA LYS A 11 -18.20 -7.48 9.40
C LYS A 11 -18.82 -6.83 8.19
N ASP A 12 -19.68 -5.87 8.42
CA ASP A 12 -20.36 -5.18 7.33
C ASP A 12 -19.44 -4.23 6.58
N TYR A 13 -18.50 -3.64 7.29
CA TYR A 13 -17.61 -2.62 6.70
C TYR A 13 -16.14 -2.97 6.77
N PRO A 14 -15.75 -4.25 6.83
CA PRO A 14 -14.34 -4.58 7.00
C PRO A 14 -13.48 -4.25 5.77
N TYR A 15 -14.12 -4.15 4.63
CA TYR A 15 -13.40 -3.93 3.38
C TYR A 15 -13.57 -2.53 2.87
N THR A 16 -14.03 -1.65 3.72
CA THR A 16 -14.22 -0.27 3.33
C THR A 16 -12.98 0.54 3.70
N ASP A 17 -13.18 1.80 3.92
CA ASP A 17 -12.11 2.78 4.00
C ASP A 17 -10.95 2.41 4.91
N TYR A 18 -11.22 1.74 6.00
CA TYR A 18 -10.16 1.48 6.97
C TYR A 18 -9.05 0.60 6.40
N ARG A 19 -9.41 -0.53 5.80
CA ARG A 19 -8.41 -1.43 5.24
C ARG A 19 -7.71 -0.79 4.06
N GLU A 20 -8.47 -0.07 3.27
CA GLU A 20 -7.91 0.63 2.13
C GLU A 20 -6.90 1.67 2.59
N GLU A 21 -7.25 2.44 3.61
CA GLU A 21 -6.34 3.43 4.16
C GLU A 21 -5.08 2.79 4.73
N LEU A 22 -5.22 1.71 5.47
CA LEU A 22 -4.07 1.02 6.02
C LEU A 22 -3.14 0.54 4.92
N SER A 23 -3.71 -0.01 3.86
CA SER A 23 -2.91 -0.51 2.75
C SER A 23 -2.12 0.60 2.08
N ILE A 24 -2.75 1.74 1.84
CA ILE A 24 -2.04 2.84 1.21
C ILE A 24 -0.99 3.42 2.16
N LEU A 25 -1.27 3.42 3.46
CA LEU A 25 -0.28 3.89 4.42
C LEU A 25 0.96 2.99 4.44
N VAL A 26 0.74 1.68 4.35
CA VAL A 26 1.86 0.74 4.27
C VAL A 26 2.68 1.00 3.01
N LEU A 27 1.99 1.21 1.89
CA LEU A 27 2.67 1.49 0.64
C LEU A 27 3.50 2.76 0.74
N ARG A 28 2.93 3.80 1.32
CA ARG A 28 3.66 5.05 1.52
C ARG A 28 4.87 4.86 2.41
N ALA A 29 4.70 4.11 3.48
CA ALA A 29 5.80 3.86 4.41
C ALA A 29 6.94 3.11 3.72
N ARG A 30 6.62 2.11 2.94
CA ARG A 30 7.64 1.36 2.22
C ARG A 30 8.35 2.24 1.21
N HIS A 31 7.61 3.10 0.53
CA HIS A 31 8.20 4.02 -0.43
C HIS A 31 9.18 4.97 0.25
N GLU A 32 8.79 5.52 1.39
CA GLU A 32 9.67 6.40 2.14
C GLU A 32 10.93 5.66 2.61
N MET A 33 10.74 4.45 3.10
CA MET A 33 11.89 3.64 3.51
C MET A 33 12.85 3.41 2.36
N ALA A 34 12.30 3.18 1.17
CA ALA A 34 13.13 2.98 0.00
C ALA A 34 13.93 4.24 -0.33
N ILE A 35 13.27 5.39 -0.24
CA ILE A 35 13.93 6.66 -0.54
C ILE A 35 15.11 6.92 0.39
N TYR A 36 14.94 6.58 1.66
CA TYR A 36 15.96 6.85 2.67
C TYR A 36 16.93 5.70 2.90
N SER A 37 16.79 4.62 2.15
CA SER A 37 17.69 3.48 2.30
C SER A 37 19.04 3.77 1.64
N VAL A 38 20.06 3.09 2.14
CA VAL A 38 21.38 3.18 1.49
C VAL A 38 21.32 2.57 0.10
N GLU A 39 22.23 2.99 -0.75
CA GLU A 39 22.23 2.57 -2.15
C GLU A 39 22.21 1.05 -2.32
N ASP A 40 22.97 0.33 -1.50
CA ASP A 40 23.04 -1.10 -1.60
C ASP A 40 21.70 -1.79 -1.38
N LYS A 41 20.86 -1.21 -0.56
CA LYS A 41 19.56 -1.79 -0.23
C LYS A 41 18.40 -1.10 -0.88
N LYS A 42 18.66 0.00 -1.54
CA LYS A 42 17.63 0.81 -2.13
C LYS A 42 16.82 0.03 -3.16
N MET A 43 17.49 -0.72 -4.00
CA MET A 43 16.81 -1.51 -5.03
C MET A 43 15.87 -2.52 -4.40
N ASP A 44 16.34 -3.21 -3.37
CA ASP A 44 15.49 -4.19 -2.68
C ASP A 44 14.27 -3.53 -2.07
N ARG A 45 14.47 -2.36 -1.46
CA ARG A 45 13.37 -1.64 -0.85
C ARG A 45 12.35 -1.18 -1.89
N TYR A 46 12.82 -0.70 -3.03
CA TYR A 46 11.92 -0.30 -4.09
C TYR A 46 11.16 -1.50 -4.67
N ARG A 47 11.80 -2.66 -4.72
CA ARG A 47 11.10 -3.86 -5.15
C ARG A 47 9.98 -4.22 -4.19
N GLU A 48 10.24 -4.10 -2.89
CA GLU A 48 9.20 -4.34 -1.89
C GLU A 48 8.05 -3.36 -2.06
N THR A 49 8.38 -2.12 -2.39
CA THR A 49 7.34 -1.12 -2.63
C THR A 49 6.48 -1.52 -3.82
N ILE A 50 7.10 -2.01 -4.88
CA ILE A 50 6.36 -2.44 -6.05
C ILE A 50 5.48 -3.65 -5.73
N ASP A 51 5.99 -4.60 -4.96
CA ASP A 51 5.19 -5.74 -4.54
C ASP A 51 3.98 -5.28 -3.74
N GLU A 52 4.18 -4.32 -2.88
CA GLU A 52 3.09 -3.78 -2.07
C GLU A 52 2.05 -3.10 -2.95
N TYR A 53 2.51 -2.40 -3.99
CA TYR A 53 1.61 -1.79 -4.95
C TYR A 53 0.72 -2.83 -5.63
N TYR A 54 1.33 -3.92 -6.08
CA TYR A 54 0.55 -4.96 -6.74
C TYR A 54 -0.46 -5.57 -5.79
N ALA A 55 -0.07 -5.79 -4.54
CA ALA A 55 -1.00 -6.31 -3.55
C ALA A 55 -2.16 -5.34 -3.34
N PHE A 56 -1.85 -4.05 -3.26
CA PHE A 56 -2.88 -3.03 -3.09
C PHE A 56 -3.83 -3.00 -4.28
N LYS A 57 -3.28 -2.99 -5.48
CA LYS A 57 -4.08 -2.96 -6.69
C LYS A 57 -4.96 -4.20 -6.81
N ASN A 58 -4.41 -5.34 -6.42
CA ASN A 58 -5.14 -6.59 -6.50
C ASN A 58 -6.31 -6.61 -5.52
N GLU A 59 -6.10 -6.05 -4.34
CA GLU A 59 -7.12 -6.04 -3.31
C GLU A 59 -8.12 -4.90 -3.51
N PHE A 60 -7.66 -3.76 -4.00
CA PHE A 60 -8.50 -2.58 -4.16
C PHE A 60 -8.34 -2.00 -5.57
N PRO A 61 -8.81 -2.73 -6.59
CA PRO A 61 -8.58 -2.29 -7.97
C PRO A 61 -9.30 -1.00 -8.35
N GLU A 62 -10.32 -0.62 -7.57
CA GLU A 62 -11.05 0.60 -7.86
C GLU A 62 -10.90 1.63 -6.74
N SER A 63 -9.80 1.56 -6.03
CA SER A 63 -9.55 2.45 -4.92
C SER A 63 -9.30 3.88 -5.40
N LYS A 64 -9.77 4.84 -4.61
CA LYS A 64 -9.46 6.23 -4.88
C LYS A 64 -7.98 6.54 -4.69
N TYR A 65 -7.28 5.69 -3.95
CA TYR A 65 -5.85 5.86 -3.73
C TYR A 65 -5.00 5.20 -4.82
N LEU A 66 -5.64 4.56 -5.78
CA LEU A 66 -4.89 3.82 -6.80
C LEU A 66 -4.01 4.74 -7.62
N LYS A 67 -4.45 5.96 -7.88
CA LYS A 67 -3.64 6.91 -8.61
C LYS A 67 -2.34 7.21 -7.89
N GLU A 68 -2.43 7.40 -6.59
CA GLU A 68 -1.25 7.63 -5.77
C GLU A 68 -0.36 6.41 -5.77
N ALA A 69 -0.96 5.23 -5.64
CA ALA A 69 -0.21 3.98 -5.68
C ALA A 69 0.52 3.82 -7.00
N GLU A 70 -0.14 4.17 -8.10
CA GLU A 70 0.49 4.09 -9.41
C GLU A 70 1.66 5.05 -9.54
N LYS A 71 1.52 6.22 -8.96
CA LYS A 71 2.61 7.18 -8.97
C LYS A 71 3.83 6.62 -8.24
N ILE A 72 3.60 6.03 -7.08
CA ILE A 72 4.67 5.41 -6.32
C ILE A 72 5.30 4.28 -7.12
N PHE A 73 4.48 3.48 -7.77
CA PHE A 73 4.94 2.38 -8.59
C PHE A 73 5.83 2.86 -9.73
N ASN A 74 5.38 3.91 -10.43
CA ASN A 74 6.15 4.46 -11.54
C ASN A 74 7.50 4.99 -11.09
N GLU A 75 7.52 5.69 -9.97
CA GLU A 75 8.77 6.22 -9.44
C GLU A 75 9.70 5.08 -9.02
N SER A 76 9.14 4.04 -8.42
CA SER A 76 9.94 2.90 -8.00
C SER A 76 10.53 2.17 -9.20
N GLN A 77 9.75 2.03 -10.26
CA GLN A 77 10.24 1.38 -11.47
C GLN A 77 11.37 2.16 -12.12
N LYS A 78 11.29 3.48 -12.09
CA LYS A 78 12.35 4.30 -12.66
C LYS A 78 13.67 4.05 -11.98
N VAL A 79 13.64 3.92 -10.67
CA VAL A 79 14.85 3.67 -9.89
C VAL A 79 15.44 2.32 -10.26
N ILE A 80 14.59 1.31 -10.34
CA ILE A 80 15.06 -0.05 -10.59
C ILE A 80 15.60 -0.20 -12.01
N LYS A 81 14.93 0.45 -12.97
CA LYS A 81 15.34 0.34 -14.36
C LYS A 81 16.66 1.04 -14.65
N ASP A 82 16.93 2.08 -13.91
CA ASP A 82 18.18 2.79 -14.07
C ASP A 82 19.30 2.15 -13.29
#